data_54c09b5de4cc35c04b9728b858c38ee4
#
_entry.id   54c09b5de4cc35c04b9728b858c38ee4
#
_cell.length_a   1.000
_cell.length_b   1.000
_cell.length_c   1.000
_cell.angle_alpha   90.00
_cell.angle_beta   90.00
_cell.angle_gamma   90.00
#
_symmetry.space_group_name_H-M   'P 1'
#
loop_
_entity.id
_entity.type
_entity.pdbx_description
1 polymer ?
#
loop_
_entity_poly.entity_id
_entity_poly.type
_entity_poly.pdbx_seq_one_letter_code
_entity_poly.pdbx_strand_id
1 'polypeptide(L)'
;MLFAKVPELGHHVYPEVGRCIYCGSSDNLSDEHIVPYGLGGNLVLPKSSCDKCAKITSKFELAVLRGSMRPARIIREIQSRKNHKNAPRDYPIKIQSGNTIKSIDVPIEDYPILVTFPVFALPGYLVENKETIGISLTGHVTISFGRKPEETLKKYNGSRVIIEPAGDTPVDFARMVAKIAFSMAVATGAFEGADYSKSFILPSILGETSDIGQWVGTITDSIISPKYNIHRVLIHRDTEKGLLIGDVQIFSDSETPRYGVILAQLE
;
A
#
# COMPACT_ATOMS: atom_id res chain seq x y z
N MET A 1 -3.89 12.13 20.29
CA MET A 1 -2.53 11.63 20.11
C MET A 1 -2.08 12.14 18.75
N LEU A 2 -1.18 13.13 18.70
CA LEU A 2 -0.60 13.59 17.44
C LEU A 2 0.23 12.42 16.92
N PHE A 3 -0.10 11.94 15.71
CA PHE A 3 0.74 10.95 15.05
C PHE A 3 2.11 11.56 14.82
N ALA A 4 3.14 10.85 15.27
CA ALA A 4 4.50 11.31 15.08
C ALA A 4 4.75 11.50 13.57
N LYS A 5 5.33 12.64 13.20
CA LYS A 5 5.93 12.87 11.92
C LYS A 5 6.81 11.68 11.59
N VAL A 6 6.69 11.17 10.37
CA VAL A 6 7.56 10.09 9.91
C VAL A 6 9.00 10.61 10.00
N PRO A 7 9.87 10.01 10.83
CA PRO A 7 11.26 10.42 10.87
C PRO A 7 11.88 10.26 9.49
N GLU A 8 12.76 11.18 9.10
CA GLU A 8 13.60 11.01 7.91
C GLU A 8 14.55 9.84 8.17
N LEU A 9 14.09 8.63 7.85
CA LEU A 9 14.93 7.44 7.88
C LEU A 9 15.84 7.47 6.66
N GLY A 10 17.14 7.28 6.86
CA GLY A 10 18.08 7.07 5.77
C GLY A 10 17.64 5.91 4.87
N HIS A 11 17.94 6.01 3.57
CA HIS A 11 17.65 4.91 2.65
C HIS A 11 18.49 3.68 3.00
N HIS A 12 17.83 2.51 3.09
CA HIS A 12 18.52 1.23 3.09
C HIS A 12 18.56 0.72 1.65
N VAL A 13 19.78 0.59 1.11
CA VAL A 13 20.01 0.20 -0.28
C VAL A 13 20.48 -1.24 -0.31
N TYR A 14 19.72 -2.09 -0.99
CA TYR A 14 20.06 -3.49 -1.23
C TYR A 14 21.13 -3.63 -2.33
N PRO A 15 21.74 -4.80 -2.49
CA PRO A 15 22.62 -5.07 -3.63
C PRO A 15 21.92 -4.82 -4.97
N GLU A 16 22.67 -4.33 -5.95
CA GLU A 16 22.19 -4.09 -7.30
C GLU A 16 21.74 -5.41 -7.97
N VAL A 17 20.57 -5.39 -8.65
CA VAL A 17 20.07 -6.56 -9.37
C VAL A 17 20.62 -6.64 -10.79
N GLY A 18 20.79 -5.50 -11.47
CA GLY A 18 21.34 -5.40 -12.82
C GLY A 18 20.39 -5.90 -13.94
N ARG A 19 19.14 -6.21 -13.59
CA ARG A 19 18.06 -6.57 -14.54
C ARG A 19 16.69 -6.23 -13.96
N CYS A 20 15.73 -6.01 -14.81
CA CYS A 20 14.35 -5.77 -14.38
C CYS A 20 13.78 -7.01 -13.67
N ILE A 21 13.36 -6.85 -12.40
CA ILE A 21 12.79 -7.95 -11.60
C ILE A 21 11.45 -8.45 -12.15
N TYR A 22 10.79 -7.65 -12.97
CA TYR A 22 9.46 -7.96 -13.51
C TYR A 22 9.51 -8.67 -14.87
N CYS A 23 10.40 -8.27 -15.78
CA CYS A 23 10.43 -8.81 -17.14
C CYS A 23 11.80 -9.30 -17.61
N GLY A 24 12.82 -9.22 -16.76
CA GLY A 24 14.18 -9.69 -17.04
C GLY A 24 15.01 -8.79 -17.97
N SER A 25 14.46 -7.69 -18.55
CA SER A 25 15.21 -6.75 -19.38
C SER A 25 16.39 -6.13 -18.65
N SER A 26 17.49 -5.90 -19.35
CA SER A 26 18.66 -5.15 -18.83
C SER A 26 18.70 -3.70 -19.31
N ASP A 27 17.70 -3.24 -20.07
CA ASP A 27 17.70 -1.92 -20.67
C ASP A 27 17.07 -0.87 -19.74
N ASN A 28 17.68 0.32 -19.71
CA ASN A 28 17.15 1.51 -19.02
C ASN A 28 16.65 1.23 -17.60
N LEU A 29 17.50 0.61 -16.79
CA LEU A 29 17.15 0.22 -15.42
C LEU A 29 17.17 1.41 -14.48
N SER A 30 16.12 1.54 -13.71
CA SER A 30 15.97 2.48 -12.59
C SER A 30 15.88 1.73 -11.26
N ASP A 31 16.00 2.48 -10.17
CA ASP A 31 15.86 1.96 -8.83
C ASP A 31 14.38 1.72 -8.50
N GLU A 32 14.11 0.63 -7.81
CA GLU A 32 12.80 0.27 -7.30
C GLU A 32 12.70 0.59 -5.81
N HIS A 33 11.73 1.40 -5.42
CA HIS A 33 11.36 1.54 -4.01
C HIS A 33 10.44 0.39 -3.62
N ILE A 34 10.90 -0.49 -2.73
CA ILE A 34 10.13 -1.67 -2.29
C ILE A 34 8.75 -1.25 -1.77
N VAL A 35 8.72 -0.39 -0.74
CA VAL A 35 7.52 0.35 -0.38
C VAL A 35 7.55 1.69 -1.15
N PRO A 36 6.45 2.12 -1.76
CA PRO A 36 6.44 3.37 -2.52
C PRO A 36 7.00 4.55 -1.71
N TYR A 37 7.89 5.34 -2.32
CA TYR A 37 8.45 6.54 -1.69
C TYR A 37 7.36 7.48 -1.14
N GLY A 38 6.25 7.60 -1.87
CA GLY A 38 5.10 8.39 -1.43
C GLY A 38 4.37 7.86 -0.19
N LEU A 39 4.68 6.66 0.31
CA LEU A 39 4.25 6.15 1.61
C LEU A 39 5.33 6.28 2.69
N GLY A 40 6.46 6.92 2.38
CA GLY A 40 7.60 7.01 3.29
C GLY A 40 8.53 5.79 3.21
N GLY A 41 8.45 5.02 2.13
CA GLY A 41 9.35 3.88 1.90
C GLY A 41 10.79 4.34 1.70
N ASN A 42 11.71 3.70 2.43
CA ASN A 42 13.15 3.99 2.41
C ASN A 42 14.01 2.79 1.96
N LEU A 43 13.37 1.67 1.58
CA LEU A 43 14.04 0.46 1.09
C LEU A 43 14.18 0.55 -0.43
N VAL A 44 15.41 0.53 -0.93
CA VAL A 44 15.73 0.72 -2.35
C VAL A 44 16.44 -0.50 -2.91
N LEU A 45 15.96 -0.98 -4.04
CA LEU A 45 16.55 -2.06 -4.83
C LEU A 45 17.11 -1.44 -6.13
N PRO A 46 18.43 -1.23 -6.24
CA PRO A 46 19.02 -0.52 -7.37
C PRO A 46 18.93 -1.30 -8.68
N LYS A 47 18.81 -0.58 -9.80
CA LYS A 47 18.82 -1.10 -11.19
C LYS A 47 17.97 -2.35 -11.35
N SER A 48 16.71 -2.28 -10.90
CA SER A 48 15.81 -3.43 -10.78
C SER A 48 14.49 -3.27 -11.52
N SER A 49 14.23 -2.11 -12.15
CA SER A 49 13.00 -1.88 -12.91
C SER A 49 13.28 -1.15 -14.22
N CYS A 50 12.88 -1.74 -15.36
CA CYS A 50 12.98 -1.05 -16.67
C CYS A 50 11.86 -0.02 -16.82
N ASP A 51 12.03 0.94 -17.75
CA ASP A 51 11.07 2.00 -18.02
C ASP A 51 9.64 1.51 -18.27
N LYS A 52 9.49 0.38 -18.99
CA LYS A 52 8.18 -0.22 -19.28
C LYS A 52 7.49 -0.68 -18.00
N CYS A 53 8.19 -1.47 -17.18
CA CYS A 53 7.63 -2.02 -15.93
C CYS A 53 7.43 -0.92 -14.88
N ALA A 54 8.35 0.04 -14.76
CA ALA A 54 8.21 1.19 -13.88
C ALA A 54 6.95 2.02 -14.21
N LYS A 55 6.61 2.19 -15.51
CA LYS A 55 5.36 2.85 -15.94
C LYS A 55 4.12 2.06 -15.52
N ILE A 56 4.18 0.73 -15.56
CA ILE A 56 3.06 -0.12 -15.14
C ILE A 56 2.89 -0.04 -13.62
N THR A 57 3.96 -0.23 -12.84
CA THR A 57 3.88 -0.24 -11.37
C THR A 57 3.51 1.14 -10.83
N SER A 58 4.07 2.21 -11.37
CA SER A 58 3.76 3.58 -10.95
C SER A 58 2.30 3.96 -11.18
N LYS A 59 1.60 3.36 -12.14
CA LYS A 59 0.20 3.69 -12.44
C LYS A 59 -0.73 3.33 -11.27
N PHE A 60 -0.67 2.09 -10.80
CA PHE A 60 -1.50 1.67 -9.67
C PHE A 60 -0.99 2.26 -8.32
N GLU A 61 0.32 2.42 -8.15
CA GLU A 61 0.86 3.11 -6.97
C GLU A 61 0.35 4.54 -6.88
N LEU A 62 0.41 5.31 -7.98
CA LEU A 62 -0.09 6.68 -8.01
C LEU A 62 -1.60 6.75 -7.79
N ALA A 63 -2.38 5.78 -8.28
CA ALA A 63 -3.81 5.71 -7.98
C ALA A 63 -4.03 5.61 -6.47
N VAL A 64 -3.40 4.66 -5.79
CA VAL A 64 -3.49 4.46 -4.33
C VAL A 64 -2.96 5.67 -3.55
N LEU A 65 -1.81 6.23 -3.95
CA LEU A 65 -1.18 7.37 -3.29
C LEU A 65 -2.00 8.67 -3.39
N ARG A 66 -2.75 8.85 -4.46
CA ARG A 66 -3.62 10.01 -4.70
C ARG A 66 -5.05 9.76 -4.24
N GLY A 67 -5.44 8.51 -4.13
CA GLY A 67 -6.74 8.02 -3.67
C GLY A 67 -6.77 7.75 -2.17
N SER A 68 -6.96 6.49 -1.82
CA SER A 68 -7.20 6.03 -0.44
C SER A 68 -6.11 6.40 0.56
N MET A 69 -4.84 6.45 0.13
CA MET A 69 -3.72 6.77 1.01
C MET A 69 -3.39 8.27 1.10
N ARG A 70 -4.04 9.12 0.29
CA ARG A 70 -3.76 10.56 0.30
C ARG A 70 -3.94 11.21 1.67
N PRO A 71 -5.03 10.94 2.43
CA PRO A 71 -5.21 11.54 3.74
C PRO A 71 -4.10 11.20 4.73
N ALA A 72 -3.68 9.92 4.77
CA ALA A 72 -2.61 9.47 5.65
C ALA A 72 -1.27 10.15 5.32
N ARG A 73 -0.98 10.35 4.05
CA ARG A 73 0.23 11.03 3.59
C ARG A 73 0.28 12.48 4.04
N ILE A 74 -0.85 13.16 4.02
CA ILE A 74 -0.97 14.57 4.44
C ILE A 74 -0.66 14.70 5.92
N ILE A 75 -1.37 13.94 6.79
CA ILE A 75 -1.21 14.06 8.24
C ILE A 75 0.16 13.62 8.74
N ARG A 76 0.76 12.66 8.05
CA ARG A 76 2.09 12.15 8.39
C ARG A 76 3.22 12.96 7.77
N GLU A 77 2.90 14.04 7.07
CA GLU A 77 3.86 14.91 6.36
C GLU A 77 4.83 14.10 5.47
N ILE A 78 4.33 13.01 4.87
CA ILE A 78 5.16 12.15 4.02
C ILE A 78 5.56 12.93 2.78
N GLN A 79 6.86 13.06 2.58
CA GLN A 79 7.43 13.83 1.49
C GLN A 79 7.05 13.24 0.11
N SER A 80 6.88 14.10 -0.87
CA SER A 80 6.81 13.73 -2.27
C SER A 80 8.11 14.12 -2.98
N ARG A 81 8.44 13.44 -4.10
CA ARG A 81 9.63 13.78 -4.90
C ARG A 81 9.65 15.26 -5.37
N LYS A 82 8.49 15.89 -5.46
CA LYS A 82 8.40 17.34 -5.69
C LYS A 82 8.26 18.02 -4.35
N ASN A 83 9.32 18.69 -3.90
CA ASN A 83 9.27 19.59 -2.75
C ASN A 83 8.24 20.68 -3.00
N HIS A 84 7.08 20.56 -2.42
CA HIS A 84 6.09 21.62 -2.42
C HIS A 84 6.50 22.63 -1.34
N LYS A 85 7.30 23.62 -1.73
CA LYS A 85 7.65 24.78 -0.87
C LYS A 85 6.40 25.50 -0.34
N ASN A 86 5.24 25.27 -0.95
CA ASN A 86 3.94 25.84 -0.61
C ASN A 86 2.90 24.71 -0.47
N ALA A 87 3.09 23.78 0.50
CA ALA A 87 2.02 22.87 0.85
C ALA A 87 0.81 23.69 1.33
N PRO A 88 -0.42 23.41 0.88
CA PRO A 88 -1.60 24.09 1.39
C PRO A 88 -1.68 23.90 2.91
N ARG A 89 -2.01 24.98 3.63
CA ARG A 89 -2.22 24.92 5.07
C ARG A 89 -3.63 24.48 5.42
N ASP A 90 -4.55 24.69 4.50
CA ASP A 90 -5.96 24.38 4.66
C ASP A 90 -6.39 23.31 3.66
N TYR A 91 -7.30 22.45 4.08
CA TYR A 91 -7.79 21.32 3.31
C TYR A 91 -9.30 21.34 3.22
N PRO A 92 -9.88 21.16 2.03
CA PRO A 92 -11.32 21.14 1.86
C PRO A 92 -11.94 19.91 2.49
N ILE A 93 -12.98 20.11 3.30
CA ILE A 93 -13.87 19.04 3.77
C ILE A 93 -15.29 19.34 3.35
N LYS A 94 -16.08 18.30 3.12
CA LYS A 94 -17.53 18.43 2.92
C LYS A 94 -18.23 18.03 4.20
N ILE A 95 -19.01 18.95 4.74
CA ILE A 95 -19.84 18.72 5.93
C ILE A 95 -21.32 18.93 5.59
N GLN A 96 -22.15 18.10 6.16
CA GLN A 96 -23.59 18.26 6.13
C GLN A 96 -24.02 19.06 7.36
N SER A 97 -24.89 20.05 7.14
CA SER A 97 -25.57 20.79 8.20
C SER A 97 -27.05 20.88 7.85
N GLY A 98 -27.89 20.15 8.57
CA GLY A 98 -29.27 19.91 8.18
C GLY A 98 -29.36 19.26 6.79
N ASN A 99 -30.09 19.90 5.87
CA ASN A 99 -30.24 19.43 4.48
C ASN A 99 -29.19 20.00 3.52
N THR A 100 -28.24 20.77 4.01
CA THR A 100 -27.24 21.44 3.16
C THR A 100 -25.88 20.78 3.31
N ILE A 101 -25.21 20.54 2.17
CA ILE A 101 -23.80 20.14 2.12
C ILE A 101 -22.96 21.37 1.81
N LYS A 102 -21.96 21.64 2.63
CA LYS A 102 -21.04 22.75 2.46
C LYS A 102 -19.61 22.22 2.33
N SER A 103 -18.84 22.78 1.39
CA SER A 103 -17.39 22.61 1.35
C SER A 103 -16.78 23.77 2.14
N ILE A 104 -15.92 23.44 3.09
CA ILE A 104 -15.16 24.42 3.88
C ILE A 104 -13.70 24.03 3.91
N ASP A 105 -12.81 25.02 3.89
CA ASP A 105 -11.38 24.80 4.09
C ASP A 105 -11.08 24.83 5.59
N VAL A 106 -10.38 23.81 6.06
CA VAL A 106 -10.00 23.67 7.46
C VAL A 106 -8.50 23.45 7.58
N PRO A 107 -7.84 24.00 8.63
CA PRO A 107 -6.44 23.68 8.88
C PRO A 107 -6.24 22.20 9.15
N ILE A 108 -5.02 21.70 8.92
CA ILE A 108 -4.70 20.26 9.04
C ILE A 108 -5.04 19.71 10.42
N GLU A 109 -4.92 20.53 11.48
CA GLU A 109 -5.21 20.15 12.86
C GLU A 109 -6.70 19.87 13.08
N ASP A 110 -7.56 20.44 12.24
CA ASP A 110 -9.01 20.26 12.29
C ASP A 110 -9.51 19.27 11.23
N TYR A 111 -8.65 18.84 10.33
CA TYR A 111 -9.03 17.93 9.27
C TYR A 111 -9.23 16.52 9.83
N PRO A 112 -10.44 15.93 9.73
CA PRO A 112 -10.71 14.59 10.19
C PRO A 112 -10.18 13.59 9.15
N ILE A 113 -9.07 12.95 9.46
CA ILE A 113 -8.44 12.04 8.52
C ILE A 113 -8.93 10.63 8.77
N LEU A 114 -9.71 10.14 7.85
CA LEU A 114 -10.17 8.77 7.80
C LEU A 114 -9.46 8.07 6.64
N VAL A 115 -8.74 7.00 6.96
CA VAL A 115 -8.07 6.16 5.97
C VAL A 115 -8.76 4.80 5.97
N THR A 116 -9.26 4.41 4.81
CA THR A 116 -9.98 3.16 4.63
C THR A 116 -9.09 2.15 3.94
N PHE A 117 -8.92 1.01 4.58
CA PHE A 117 -8.18 -0.13 4.07
C PHE A 117 -9.14 -1.22 3.63
N PRO A 118 -8.99 -1.81 2.44
CA PRO A 118 -9.81 -2.92 2.00
C PRO A 118 -9.52 -4.18 2.84
N VAL A 119 -10.55 -4.97 3.11
CA VAL A 119 -10.43 -6.32 3.67
C VAL A 119 -10.79 -7.30 2.58
N PHE A 120 -9.83 -8.07 2.13
CA PHE A 120 -9.98 -9.06 1.07
C PHE A 120 -10.33 -10.43 1.64
N ALA A 121 -11.02 -11.23 0.85
CA ALA A 121 -11.17 -12.67 1.12
C ALA A 121 -9.79 -13.35 1.16
N LEU A 122 -9.74 -14.57 1.67
CA LEU A 122 -8.53 -15.40 1.56
C LEU A 122 -8.14 -15.58 0.09
N PRO A 123 -6.83 -15.70 -0.21
CA PRO A 123 -6.37 -15.99 -1.57
C PRO A 123 -7.07 -17.22 -2.13
N GLY A 124 -7.59 -17.11 -3.36
CA GLY A 124 -8.30 -18.19 -4.03
C GLY A 124 -7.49 -19.50 -4.11
N TYR A 125 -6.18 -19.36 -4.24
CA TYR A 125 -5.25 -20.49 -4.23
C TYR A 125 -5.34 -21.32 -2.93
N LEU A 126 -5.51 -20.67 -1.77
CA LEU A 126 -5.60 -21.35 -0.47
C LEU A 126 -6.96 -22.01 -0.19
N VAL A 127 -7.99 -21.58 -0.90
CA VAL A 127 -9.36 -22.11 -0.75
C VAL A 127 -9.80 -22.93 -1.98
N GLU A 128 -8.81 -23.32 -2.82
CA GLU A 128 -9.02 -24.12 -4.04
C GLU A 128 -10.04 -23.52 -5.04
N ASN A 129 -10.25 -22.21 -4.95
CA ASN A 129 -11.13 -21.48 -5.88
C ASN A 129 -10.34 -21.05 -7.11
N LYS A 130 -10.44 -21.80 -8.21
CA LYS A 130 -9.69 -21.57 -9.45
C LYS A 130 -10.25 -20.44 -10.34
N GLU A 131 -11.42 -19.92 -10.04
CA GLU A 131 -12.14 -18.96 -10.91
C GLU A 131 -12.17 -17.53 -10.37
N THR A 132 -11.19 -17.13 -9.54
CA THR A 132 -11.18 -15.79 -9.00
C THR A 132 -10.78 -14.78 -10.08
N ILE A 133 -11.74 -13.96 -10.53
CA ILE A 133 -11.49 -12.79 -11.38
C ILE A 133 -11.47 -11.54 -10.49
N GLY A 134 -10.45 -10.69 -10.67
CA GLY A 134 -10.28 -9.50 -9.83
C GLY A 134 -9.87 -9.85 -8.41
N ILE A 135 -10.48 -9.19 -7.43
CA ILE A 135 -10.27 -9.46 -6.00
C ILE A 135 -11.60 -9.34 -5.23
N SER A 136 -11.86 -10.30 -4.37
CA SER A 136 -13.07 -10.32 -3.55
C SER A 136 -12.90 -9.44 -2.31
N LEU A 137 -13.74 -8.41 -2.19
CA LEU A 137 -13.78 -7.50 -1.04
C LEU A 137 -14.82 -7.99 -0.03
N THR A 138 -14.41 -8.25 1.21
CA THR A 138 -15.29 -8.71 2.30
C THR A 138 -15.65 -7.60 3.28
N GLY A 139 -14.92 -6.48 3.26
CA GLY A 139 -15.19 -5.35 4.13
C GLY A 139 -14.12 -4.27 4.04
N HIS A 140 -14.14 -3.38 5.02
CA HIS A 140 -13.19 -2.29 5.15
C HIS A 140 -12.84 -2.06 6.61
N VAL A 141 -11.59 -1.71 6.88
CA VAL A 141 -11.13 -1.18 8.16
C VAL A 141 -10.87 0.32 7.97
N THR A 142 -11.56 1.16 8.72
CA THR A 142 -11.36 2.62 8.68
C THR A 142 -10.65 3.06 9.96
N ILE A 143 -9.52 3.71 9.81
CA ILE A 143 -8.70 4.22 10.91
C ILE A 143 -8.75 5.75 10.87
N SER A 144 -9.02 6.35 12.03
CA SER A 144 -8.94 7.79 12.21
C SER A 144 -7.54 8.19 12.63
N PHE A 145 -6.92 9.03 11.81
CA PHE A 145 -5.63 9.65 12.09
C PHE A 145 -5.89 11.14 12.43
N GLY A 146 -5.34 11.63 13.54
CA GLY A 146 -5.49 13.03 13.92
C GLY A 146 -6.79 13.32 14.70
N ARG A 147 -7.45 14.46 14.38
CA ARG A 147 -8.66 14.90 15.07
C ARG A 147 -9.83 13.96 14.77
N LYS A 148 -10.61 13.64 15.78
CA LYS A 148 -11.81 12.83 15.61
C LYS A 148 -12.87 13.59 14.81
N PRO A 149 -13.60 12.93 13.89
CA PRO A 149 -14.64 13.59 13.08
C PRO A 149 -15.66 14.38 13.91
N GLU A 150 -16.03 13.87 15.09
CA GLU A 150 -16.99 14.50 16.00
C GLU A 150 -16.52 15.85 16.52
N GLU A 151 -15.22 16.00 16.77
CA GLU A 151 -14.62 17.25 17.25
C GLU A 151 -14.64 18.31 16.14
N THR A 152 -14.33 17.90 14.91
CA THR A 152 -14.42 18.76 13.74
C THR A 152 -15.87 19.19 13.47
N LEU A 153 -16.82 18.25 13.49
CA LEU A 153 -18.22 18.53 13.30
C LEU A 153 -18.75 19.52 14.34
N LYS A 154 -18.37 19.37 15.61
CA LYS A 154 -18.73 20.30 16.68
C LYS A 154 -18.18 21.71 16.43
N LYS A 155 -16.91 21.82 15.99
CA LYS A 155 -16.26 23.11 15.71
C LYS A 155 -16.90 23.85 14.54
N TYR A 156 -17.31 23.14 13.50
CA TYR A 156 -17.83 23.71 12.25
C TYR A 156 -19.35 23.58 12.09
N ASN A 157 -20.07 23.26 13.17
CA ASN A 157 -21.53 23.15 13.20
C ASN A 157 -22.08 22.18 12.13
N GLY A 158 -21.40 21.04 11.96
CA GLY A 158 -21.82 19.97 11.07
C GLY A 158 -22.48 18.81 11.79
N SER A 159 -23.26 18.04 11.08
CA SER A 159 -23.88 16.79 11.57
C SER A 159 -23.19 15.54 11.01
N ARG A 160 -22.51 15.66 9.86
CA ARG A 160 -21.83 14.56 9.19
C ARG A 160 -20.67 15.06 8.32
N VAL A 161 -19.56 14.35 8.35
CA VAL A 161 -18.49 14.47 7.34
C VAL A 161 -18.84 13.62 6.13
N ILE A 162 -18.75 14.19 4.94
CA ILE A 162 -18.96 13.45 3.69
C ILE A 162 -17.57 13.10 3.14
N ILE A 163 -17.33 11.80 3.04
CA ILE A 163 -16.12 11.23 2.46
C ILE A 163 -16.44 10.89 1.00
N GLU A 164 -15.67 11.47 0.09
CA GLU A 164 -15.77 11.09 -1.33
C GLU A 164 -15.03 9.78 -1.56
N PRO A 165 -15.54 8.93 -2.48
CA PRO A 165 -14.82 7.71 -2.86
C PRO A 165 -13.40 8.04 -3.31
N ALA A 166 -12.44 7.23 -2.91
CA ALA A 166 -11.09 7.29 -3.43
C ALA A 166 -11.07 6.96 -4.92
N GLY A 167 -10.14 7.56 -5.66
CA GLY A 167 -10.02 7.34 -7.10
C GLY A 167 -9.29 6.05 -7.48
N ASP A 168 -8.81 5.28 -6.50
CA ASP A 168 -8.18 3.97 -6.67
C ASP A 168 -9.19 2.84 -6.52
N THR A 169 -8.84 1.68 -7.05
CA THR A 169 -9.65 0.47 -6.94
C THR A 169 -9.04 -0.51 -5.94
N PRO A 170 -9.83 -1.46 -5.39
CA PRO A 170 -9.29 -2.56 -4.59
C PRO A 170 -8.19 -3.36 -5.31
N VAL A 171 -8.28 -3.48 -6.64
CA VAL A 171 -7.27 -4.13 -7.49
C VAL A 171 -5.97 -3.32 -7.50
N ASP A 172 -6.01 -1.99 -7.60
CA ASP A 172 -4.81 -1.15 -7.55
C ASP A 172 -4.09 -1.32 -6.21
N PHE A 173 -4.85 -1.32 -5.11
CA PHE A 173 -4.29 -1.55 -3.78
C PHE A 173 -3.67 -2.94 -3.65
N ALA A 174 -4.34 -3.99 -4.11
CA ALA A 174 -3.83 -5.36 -4.08
C ALA A 174 -2.55 -5.51 -4.92
N ARG A 175 -2.50 -4.89 -6.11
CA ARG A 175 -1.30 -4.88 -6.96
C ARG A 175 -0.13 -4.16 -6.29
N MET A 176 -0.38 -3.06 -5.59
CA MET A 176 0.65 -2.36 -4.82
C MET A 176 1.20 -3.24 -3.69
N VAL A 177 0.33 -3.91 -2.94
CA VAL A 177 0.73 -4.85 -1.87
C VAL A 177 1.53 -6.02 -2.45
N ALA A 178 1.08 -6.59 -3.57
CA ALA A 178 1.76 -7.68 -4.26
C ALA A 178 3.16 -7.26 -4.74
N LYS A 179 3.28 -6.07 -5.31
CA LYS A 179 4.54 -5.47 -5.75
C LYS A 179 5.51 -5.30 -4.58
N ILE A 180 5.04 -4.81 -3.44
CA ILE A 180 5.85 -4.65 -2.22
C ILE A 180 6.42 -6.00 -1.77
N ALA A 181 5.57 -7.02 -1.65
CA ALA A 181 5.97 -8.37 -1.24
C ALA A 181 6.98 -8.97 -2.21
N PHE A 182 6.71 -8.90 -3.51
CA PHE A 182 7.58 -9.43 -4.55
C PHE A 182 8.96 -8.75 -4.56
N SER A 183 9.00 -7.43 -4.54
CA SER A 183 10.25 -6.66 -4.53
C SER A 183 11.08 -6.95 -3.28
N MET A 184 10.42 -7.12 -2.11
CA MET A 184 11.10 -7.51 -0.88
C MET A 184 11.68 -8.93 -0.97
N ALA A 185 10.94 -9.88 -1.52
CA ALA A 185 11.42 -11.25 -1.68
C ALA A 185 12.66 -11.32 -2.60
N VAL A 186 12.69 -10.53 -3.67
CA VAL A 186 13.88 -10.41 -4.52
C VAL A 186 15.04 -9.76 -3.75
N ALA A 187 14.78 -8.64 -3.05
CA ALA A 187 15.81 -7.89 -2.33
C ALA A 187 16.48 -8.72 -1.22
N THR A 188 15.74 -9.59 -0.56
CA THR A 188 16.24 -10.46 0.52
C THR A 188 16.77 -11.80 0.02
N GLY A 189 16.72 -12.07 -1.30
CA GLY A 189 17.14 -13.37 -1.86
C GLY A 189 16.23 -14.53 -1.45
N ALA A 190 14.99 -14.27 -1.04
CA ALA A 190 14.08 -15.28 -0.47
C ALA A 190 13.71 -16.40 -1.46
N PHE A 191 13.91 -16.19 -2.76
CA PHE A 191 13.74 -17.22 -3.78
C PHE A 191 14.87 -18.26 -3.79
N GLU A 192 15.98 -18.05 -3.03
CA GLU A 192 17.09 -19.01 -2.83
C GLU A 192 17.65 -19.61 -4.13
N GLY A 193 17.89 -18.75 -5.13
CA GLY A 193 18.39 -19.17 -6.43
C GLY A 193 17.32 -19.70 -7.39
N ALA A 194 16.06 -19.88 -6.93
CA ALA A 194 14.94 -20.13 -7.82
C ALA A 194 14.73 -18.93 -8.75
N ASP A 195 14.24 -19.21 -9.95
CA ASP A 195 13.96 -18.18 -10.94
C ASP A 195 12.70 -17.39 -10.54
N TYR A 196 12.89 -16.23 -9.92
CA TYR A 196 11.77 -15.37 -9.49
C TYR A 196 10.91 -14.88 -10.66
N SER A 197 11.39 -15.00 -11.93
CA SER A 197 10.55 -14.72 -13.10
C SER A 197 9.37 -15.66 -13.25
N LYS A 198 9.39 -16.80 -12.56
CA LYS A 198 8.30 -17.77 -12.49
C LYS A 198 7.35 -17.56 -11.31
N SER A 199 7.49 -16.47 -10.59
CA SER A 199 6.60 -16.13 -9.48
C SER A 199 5.16 -15.99 -9.97
N PHE A 200 4.23 -16.60 -9.24
CA PHE A 200 2.79 -16.61 -9.57
C PHE A 200 2.18 -15.21 -9.67
N ILE A 201 2.71 -14.27 -8.91
CA ILE A 201 2.15 -12.93 -8.77
C ILE A 201 2.54 -11.97 -9.91
N LEU A 202 3.61 -12.27 -10.66
CA LEU A 202 4.14 -11.37 -11.69
C LEU A 202 3.11 -11.00 -12.78
N PRO A 203 2.38 -11.93 -13.39
CA PRO A 203 1.38 -11.60 -14.40
C PRO A 203 0.31 -10.65 -13.86
N SER A 204 -0.13 -10.84 -12.61
CA SER A 204 -1.12 -9.97 -11.97
C SER A 204 -0.54 -8.58 -11.65
N ILE A 205 0.74 -8.48 -11.21
CA ILE A 205 1.41 -7.19 -11.00
C ILE A 205 1.51 -6.42 -12.32
N LEU A 206 1.87 -7.10 -13.40
CA LEU A 206 2.00 -6.48 -14.72
C LEU A 206 0.65 -6.19 -15.39
N GLY A 207 -0.45 -6.76 -14.89
CA GLY A 207 -1.79 -6.63 -15.47
C GLY A 207 -1.99 -7.46 -16.72
N GLU A 208 -1.21 -8.53 -16.87
CA GLU A 208 -1.34 -9.54 -17.93
C GLU A 208 -2.48 -10.52 -17.62
N THR A 209 -2.79 -10.69 -16.34
CA THR A 209 -3.93 -11.45 -15.86
C THR A 209 -4.80 -10.58 -14.94
N SER A 210 -6.04 -10.98 -14.74
CA SER A 210 -7.00 -10.31 -13.84
C SER A 210 -7.34 -11.15 -12.61
N ASP A 211 -6.43 -11.99 -12.17
CA ASP A 211 -6.62 -13.00 -11.11
C ASP A 211 -5.91 -12.65 -9.80
N ILE A 212 -5.67 -11.36 -9.53
CA ILE A 212 -4.91 -10.91 -8.34
C ILE A 212 -5.45 -11.51 -7.02
N GLY A 213 -6.76 -11.76 -6.92
CA GLY A 213 -7.40 -12.40 -5.78
C GLY A 213 -7.06 -13.89 -5.59
N GLN A 214 -6.40 -14.54 -6.57
CA GLN A 214 -5.83 -15.88 -6.36
C GLN A 214 -4.67 -15.83 -5.39
N TRP A 215 -3.95 -14.72 -5.36
CA TRP A 215 -2.63 -14.60 -4.75
C TRP A 215 -2.60 -13.65 -3.55
N VAL A 216 -3.53 -12.70 -3.47
CA VAL A 216 -3.59 -11.67 -2.42
C VAL A 216 -4.84 -11.82 -1.58
N GLY A 217 -4.67 -11.78 -0.24
CA GLY A 217 -5.78 -11.77 0.71
C GLY A 217 -5.40 -11.09 2.02
N THR A 218 -6.39 -10.82 2.86
CA THR A 218 -6.16 -10.25 4.20
C THR A 218 -5.89 -11.36 5.21
N ILE A 219 -4.85 -11.17 6.02
CA ILE A 219 -4.52 -12.04 7.16
C ILE A 219 -5.38 -11.59 8.35
N THR A 220 -6.13 -12.52 8.94
CA THR A 220 -7.11 -12.20 10.00
C THR A 220 -6.47 -11.89 11.36
N ASP A 221 -5.25 -12.39 11.61
CA ASP A 221 -4.57 -12.19 12.88
C ASP A 221 -3.88 -10.82 12.89
N SER A 222 -4.36 -9.92 13.76
CA SER A 222 -3.72 -8.62 13.94
C SER A 222 -2.46 -8.76 14.78
N ILE A 223 -1.31 -8.39 14.22
CA ILE A 223 -0.10 -8.17 15.00
C ILE A 223 0.15 -6.66 15.02
N ILE A 224 0.10 -6.06 16.20
CA ILE A 224 0.54 -4.69 16.38
C ILE A 224 2.06 -4.73 16.39
N SER A 225 2.68 -4.13 15.38
CA SER A 225 4.13 -3.96 15.32
C SER A 225 4.60 -2.96 16.39
N PRO A 226 5.84 -3.08 16.86
CA PRO A 226 6.42 -2.06 17.73
C PRO A 226 6.35 -0.69 17.05
N LYS A 227 6.15 0.36 17.83
CA LYS A 227 5.91 1.76 17.41
C LYS A 227 6.96 2.42 16.50
N TYR A 228 8.01 1.71 16.12
CA TYR A 228 9.16 2.27 15.39
C TYR A 228 9.12 2.05 13.87
N ASN A 229 8.27 1.16 13.38
CA ASN A 229 8.19 0.85 11.95
C ASN A 229 6.87 1.35 11.36
N ILE A 230 6.97 2.20 10.35
CA ILE A 230 5.79 2.69 9.63
C ILE A 230 5.13 1.58 8.82
N HIS A 231 5.95 0.70 8.26
CA HIS A 231 5.50 -0.44 7.46
C HIS A 231 6.19 -1.70 7.96
N ARG A 232 5.48 -2.81 7.83
CA ARG A 232 6.01 -4.14 8.08
C ARG A 232 5.93 -4.95 6.80
N VAL A 233 7.07 -5.47 6.37
CA VAL A 233 7.16 -6.36 5.20
C VAL A 233 8.02 -7.53 5.61
N LEU A 234 7.43 -8.72 5.67
CA LEU A 234 8.13 -9.96 5.98
C LEU A 234 7.94 -10.95 4.84
N ILE A 235 8.99 -11.72 4.58
CA ILE A 235 8.93 -12.85 3.66
C ILE A 235 9.21 -14.10 4.49
N HIS A 236 8.36 -15.08 4.40
CA HIS A 236 8.49 -16.34 5.12
C HIS A 236 8.15 -17.54 4.23
N ARG A 237 8.67 -18.68 4.61
CA ARG A 237 8.41 -19.97 3.98
C ARG A 237 7.42 -20.74 4.82
N ASP A 238 6.28 -21.05 4.25
CA ASP A 238 5.33 -22.00 4.81
C ASP A 238 5.71 -23.39 4.31
N THR A 239 6.51 -24.10 5.10
CA THR A 239 7.00 -25.43 4.75
C THR A 239 5.91 -26.50 4.76
N GLU A 240 4.82 -26.30 5.50
CA GLU A 240 3.68 -27.22 5.54
C GLU A 240 2.91 -27.16 4.22
N LYS A 241 2.74 -25.96 3.65
CA LYS A 241 2.06 -25.77 2.38
C LYS A 241 3.00 -25.70 1.18
N GLY A 242 4.31 -25.70 1.42
CA GLY A 242 5.32 -25.53 0.36
C GLY A 242 5.21 -24.19 -0.35
N LEU A 243 4.99 -23.09 0.38
CA LEU A 243 4.75 -21.77 -0.22
C LEU A 243 5.72 -20.70 0.29
N LEU A 244 6.14 -19.82 -0.62
CA LEU A 244 6.77 -18.55 -0.29
C LEU A 244 5.70 -17.48 -0.18
N ILE A 245 5.61 -16.85 1.00
CA ILE A 245 4.54 -15.90 1.32
C ILE A 245 5.14 -14.57 1.76
N GLY A 246 4.63 -13.48 1.20
CA GLY A 246 4.84 -12.11 1.68
C GLY A 246 3.75 -11.70 2.65
N ASP A 247 4.11 -11.05 3.75
CA ASP A 247 3.22 -10.47 4.76
C ASP A 247 3.49 -8.97 4.80
N VAL A 248 2.52 -8.19 4.33
CA VAL A 248 2.64 -6.74 4.16
C VAL A 248 1.62 -6.04 5.05
N GLN A 249 2.10 -5.08 5.84
CA GLN A 249 1.26 -4.18 6.62
C GLN A 249 1.68 -2.73 6.38
N ILE A 250 0.77 -1.95 5.82
CA ILE A 250 0.97 -0.51 5.57
C ILE A 250 0.54 0.26 6.82
N PHE A 251 1.38 1.17 7.31
CA PHE A 251 1.19 1.89 8.57
C PHE A 251 1.02 0.95 9.77
N SER A 252 1.99 0.04 9.93
CA SER A 252 2.00 -0.99 10.97
C SER A 252 2.09 -0.45 12.41
N ASP A 253 2.39 0.84 12.57
CA ASP A 253 2.29 1.58 13.84
C ASP A 253 0.84 1.88 14.27
N SER A 254 -0.12 1.46 13.46
CA SER A 254 -1.56 1.55 13.68
C SER A 254 -2.20 0.17 13.45
N GLU A 255 -3.45 -0.02 13.90
CA GLU A 255 -4.17 -1.30 13.76
C GLU A 255 -4.69 -1.50 12.33
N THR A 256 -3.79 -1.43 11.36
CA THR A 256 -4.12 -1.64 9.94
C THR A 256 -4.13 -3.13 9.59
N PRO A 257 -4.90 -3.52 8.56
CA PRO A 257 -4.90 -4.90 8.08
C PRO A 257 -3.53 -5.35 7.59
N ARG A 258 -3.27 -6.64 7.75
CA ARG A 258 -2.13 -7.35 7.16
C ARG A 258 -2.59 -8.07 5.91
N TYR A 259 -1.72 -8.10 4.92
CA TYR A 259 -2.01 -8.73 3.63
C TYR A 259 -1.01 -9.82 3.33
N GLY A 260 -1.53 -11.03 3.10
CA GLY A 260 -0.76 -12.16 2.62
C GLY A 260 -0.68 -12.17 1.10
N VAL A 261 0.52 -12.42 0.57
CA VAL A 261 0.78 -12.54 -0.87
C VAL A 261 1.48 -13.85 -1.14
N ILE A 262 0.88 -14.73 -1.92
CA ILE A 262 1.49 -15.98 -2.37
C ILE A 262 2.42 -15.65 -3.54
N LEU A 263 3.72 -15.86 -3.36
CA LEU A 263 4.76 -15.48 -4.30
C LEU A 263 5.19 -16.64 -5.20
N ALA A 264 5.39 -17.81 -4.63
CA ALA A 264 5.86 -18.99 -5.33
C ALA A 264 5.56 -20.27 -4.55
N GLN A 265 5.63 -21.40 -5.24
CA GLN A 265 5.73 -22.70 -4.62
C GLN A 265 7.20 -23.02 -4.32
N LEU A 266 7.47 -23.58 -3.15
CA LEU A 266 8.78 -24.08 -2.76
C LEU A 266 8.96 -25.47 -3.36
N GLU A 267 10.15 -25.76 -3.87
CA GLU A 267 10.55 -27.08 -4.34
C GLU A 267 10.86 -28.01 -3.16
#